data_211987880acf9cde967a8b5b7e035a4b
#
_entry.id   211987880acf9cde967a8b5b7e035a4b
#
_cell.length_a   1.000
_cell.length_b   1.000
_cell.length_c   1.000
_cell.angle_alpha   90.00
_cell.angle_beta   90.00
_cell.angle_gamma   90.00
#
_symmetry.space_group_name_H-M   'P 1'
#
loop_
_entity.id
_entity.type
_entity.pdbx_description
1 polymer ?
#
loop_
_entity_poly.entity_id
_entity_poly.type
_entity_poly.pdbx_seq_one_letter_code
_entity_poly.pdbx_strand_id
1 'polypeptide(L)'
;MIMSDKSMEQLRSLLKSYEERTAKLQGDVKPTHDEGERRRRACGDRLRTVVRSVLDRFMDALKNAGHDAAIEDETATAGAYPTVALTFTPRTRTGTALASTLTFKCDPRRGVAVARDIKPSPTKGRAVTSSTDRIGTMKVEAVSVEWVETKTLSFIEAVLKVN
;
A
#
# COMPACT_ATOMS: atom_id res chain seq x y z
N MET A 1 29.35 17.53 49.69
CA MET A 1 30.23 18.21 48.73
C MET A 1 29.41 19.25 47.97
N ILE A 2 29.75 20.50 48.14
CA ILE A 2 28.99 21.56 47.47
C ILE A 2 29.63 21.80 46.10
N MET A 3 28.86 21.56 45.04
CA MET A 3 29.29 21.92 43.69
C MET A 3 29.38 23.45 43.58
N SER A 4 30.43 23.94 42.92
CA SER A 4 30.52 25.35 42.63
C SER A 4 29.37 25.79 41.69
N ASP A 5 28.95 27.04 41.81
CA ASP A 5 27.87 27.56 40.93
C ASP A 5 28.21 27.43 39.46
N LYS A 6 29.46 27.50 39.11
CA LYS A 6 29.99 27.34 37.77
C LYS A 6 29.76 25.91 37.22
N SER A 7 29.94 24.91 38.07
CA SER A 7 29.73 23.50 37.74
C SER A 7 28.23 23.21 37.58
N MET A 8 27.39 23.83 38.40
CA MET A 8 25.95 23.71 38.32
C MET A 8 25.39 24.37 37.06
N GLU A 9 25.93 25.51 36.66
CA GLU A 9 25.55 26.18 35.41
C GLU A 9 25.97 25.34 34.19
N GLN A 10 27.15 24.73 34.21
CA GLN A 10 27.57 23.82 33.15
C GLN A 10 26.68 22.59 33.08
N LEU A 11 26.33 22.03 34.23
CA LEU A 11 25.40 20.89 34.28
C LEU A 11 24.03 21.25 33.71
N ARG A 12 23.48 22.39 34.09
CA ARG A 12 22.20 22.88 33.57
C ARG A 12 22.26 23.10 32.06
N SER A 13 23.34 23.68 31.57
CA SER A 13 23.57 23.90 30.14
C SER A 13 23.67 22.59 29.39
N LEU A 14 24.38 21.61 29.94
CA LEU A 14 24.51 20.27 29.37
C LEU A 14 23.15 19.53 29.34
N LEU A 15 22.41 19.61 30.43
CA LEU A 15 21.08 19.00 30.53
C LEU A 15 20.10 19.66 29.56
N LYS A 16 20.15 20.99 29.44
CA LYS A 16 19.32 21.72 28.49
C LYS A 16 19.65 21.36 27.04
N SER A 17 20.92 21.28 26.71
CA SER A 17 21.39 20.82 25.38
C SER A 17 20.98 19.37 25.09
N TYR A 18 21.01 18.52 26.11
CA TYR A 18 20.59 17.14 26.01
C TYR A 18 19.07 17.05 25.81
N GLU A 19 18.30 17.81 26.56
CA GLU A 19 16.84 17.88 26.41
C GLU A 19 16.45 18.41 25.05
N GLU A 20 17.12 19.45 24.54
CA GLU A 20 16.90 20.00 23.21
C GLU A 20 17.25 18.99 22.12
N ARG A 21 18.35 18.25 22.28
CA ARG A 21 18.73 17.16 21.38
C ARG A 21 17.74 16.00 21.44
N THR A 22 17.31 15.65 22.64
CA THR A 22 16.33 14.58 22.84
C THR A 22 14.96 15.00 22.35
N ALA A 23 14.58 16.26 22.55
CA ALA A 23 13.36 16.83 22.00
C ALA A 23 13.41 16.92 20.46
N LYS A 24 14.58 17.24 19.89
CA LYS A 24 14.81 17.22 18.45
C LYS A 24 14.85 15.80 17.88
N LEU A 25 15.48 14.87 18.59
CA LEU A 25 15.49 13.45 18.25
C LEU A 25 14.13 12.78 18.52
N GLN A 26 13.43 13.20 19.57
CA GLN A 26 12.05 12.83 19.82
C GLN A 26 11.09 13.62 18.92
N GLY A 27 11.49 14.77 18.43
CA GLY A 27 10.86 15.47 17.32
C GLY A 27 11.01 14.69 16.02
N ASP A 28 12.12 13.95 15.84
CA ASP A 28 12.35 13.06 14.71
C ASP A 28 11.94 11.61 15.00
N VAL A 29 11.91 11.16 16.26
CA VAL A 29 11.57 9.79 16.69
C VAL A 29 10.15 9.69 17.23
N LYS A 30 9.65 10.68 17.96
CA LYS A 30 8.25 10.79 18.38
C LYS A 30 7.36 11.30 17.24
N PRO A 31 7.78 12.28 16.41
CA PRO A 31 7.14 12.50 15.11
C PRO A 31 7.36 11.34 14.16
N THR A 32 8.42 10.52 14.26
CA THR A 32 8.55 9.34 13.40
C THR A 32 7.53 8.28 13.77
N HIS A 33 7.13 8.18 15.02
CA HIS A 33 6.02 7.30 15.42
C HIS A 33 4.68 7.97 15.10
N ASP A 34 4.50 9.26 15.39
CA ASP A 34 3.33 10.03 15.02
C ASP A 34 3.27 10.34 13.53
N GLU A 35 4.41 10.57 12.87
CA GLU A 35 4.51 10.69 11.43
C GLU A 35 4.30 9.35 10.73
N GLY A 36 4.79 8.26 11.29
CA GLY A 36 4.51 6.92 10.83
C GLY A 36 3.02 6.64 10.86
N GLU A 37 2.35 6.99 11.95
CA GLU A 37 0.89 6.90 12.10
C GLU A 37 0.14 7.83 11.16
N ARG A 38 0.60 9.08 11.03
CA ARG A 38 0.00 10.06 10.10
C ARG A 38 0.15 9.63 8.66
N ARG A 39 1.33 9.17 8.27
CA ARG A 39 1.58 8.64 6.91
C ARG A 39 0.73 7.43 6.64
N ARG A 40 0.59 6.56 7.62
CA ARG A 40 -0.25 5.37 7.53
C ARG A 40 -1.72 5.74 7.34
N ARG A 41 -2.23 6.69 8.13
CA ARG A 41 -3.61 7.20 7.99
C ARG A 41 -3.81 7.90 6.66
N ALA A 42 -2.89 8.79 6.29
CA ALA A 42 -2.95 9.50 5.01
C ALA A 42 -2.92 8.52 3.84
N CYS A 43 -2.07 7.52 3.91
CA CYS A 43 -1.99 6.47 2.90
C CYS A 43 -3.27 5.64 2.85
N GLY A 44 -3.78 5.21 4.00
CA GLY A 44 -5.05 4.48 4.09
C GLY A 44 -6.23 5.28 3.57
N ASP A 45 -6.29 6.57 3.88
CA ASP A 45 -7.32 7.47 3.36
C ASP A 45 -7.22 7.60 1.84
N ARG A 46 -6.01 7.71 1.32
CA ARG A 46 -5.76 7.77 -0.13
C ARG A 46 -6.19 6.49 -0.83
N LEU A 47 -5.90 5.35 -0.22
CA LEU A 47 -6.36 4.06 -0.74
C LEU A 47 -7.88 3.99 -0.76
N ARG A 48 -8.56 4.42 0.28
CA ARG A 48 -10.02 4.40 0.36
C ARG A 48 -10.68 5.39 -0.59
N THR A 49 -10.16 6.61 -0.69
CA THR A 49 -10.79 7.68 -1.47
C THR A 49 -10.47 7.63 -2.94
N VAL A 50 -9.25 7.27 -3.32
CA VAL A 50 -8.80 7.26 -4.72
C VAL A 50 -8.78 5.84 -5.27
N VAL A 51 -8.01 4.96 -4.65
CA VAL A 51 -7.78 3.61 -5.19
C VAL A 51 -9.07 2.79 -5.19
N ARG A 52 -9.74 2.71 -4.05
CA ARG A 52 -10.97 1.93 -3.93
C ARG A 52 -12.07 2.43 -4.85
N SER A 53 -12.23 3.75 -4.98
CA SER A 53 -13.23 4.34 -5.89
C SER A 53 -13.01 3.92 -7.33
N VAL A 54 -11.77 3.88 -7.78
CA VAL A 54 -11.42 3.42 -9.13
C VAL A 54 -11.66 1.92 -9.25
N LEU A 55 -11.19 1.14 -8.27
CA LEU A 55 -11.36 -0.32 -8.29
C LEU A 55 -12.83 -0.73 -8.25
N ASP A 56 -13.67 0.00 -7.49
CA ASP A 56 -15.11 -0.25 -7.46
C ASP A 56 -15.75 -0.12 -8.86
N ARG A 57 -15.35 0.90 -9.61
CA ARG A 57 -15.85 1.11 -10.99
C ARG A 57 -15.39 -0.02 -11.91
N PHE A 58 -14.14 -0.43 -11.81
CA PHE A 58 -13.61 -1.56 -12.58
C PHE A 58 -14.29 -2.88 -12.19
N MET A 59 -14.49 -3.10 -10.90
CA MET A 59 -15.21 -4.28 -10.40
C MET A 59 -16.61 -4.37 -10.98
N ASP A 60 -17.36 -3.28 -10.94
CA ASP A 60 -18.71 -3.22 -11.49
C ASP A 60 -18.72 -3.48 -12.99
N ALA A 61 -17.79 -2.90 -13.73
CA ALA A 61 -17.65 -3.11 -15.17
C ALA A 61 -17.31 -4.57 -15.50
N LEU A 62 -16.43 -5.19 -14.73
CA LEU A 62 -16.05 -6.60 -14.92
C LEU A 62 -17.21 -7.53 -14.61
N LYS A 63 -17.95 -7.29 -13.53
CA LYS A 63 -19.14 -8.06 -13.19
C LYS A 63 -20.24 -7.92 -14.24
N ASN A 64 -20.45 -6.72 -14.73
CA ASN A 64 -21.43 -6.45 -15.80
C ASN A 64 -21.06 -7.16 -17.10
N ALA A 65 -19.76 -7.38 -17.34
CA ALA A 65 -19.28 -8.14 -18.48
C ALA A 65 -19.32 -9.66 -18.28
N GLY A 66 -19.75 -10.13 -17.09
CA GLY A 66 -19.90 -11.54 -16.78
C GLY A 66 -18.69 -12.19 -16.13
N HIS A 67 -17.69 -11.40 -15.76
CA HIS A 67 -16.53 -11.90 -15.01
C HIS A 67 -16.78 -11.83 -13.50
N ASP A 68 -15.95 -12.54 -12.73
CA ASP A 68 -15.94 -12.40 -11.29
C ASP A 68 -14.87 -11.38 -10.88
N ALA A 69 -15.26 -10.50 -9.97
CA ALA A 69 -14.33 -9.54 -9.40
C ALA A 69 -14.75 -9.23 -7.95
N ALA A 70 -13.78 -9.02 -7.10
CA ALA A 70 -14.00 -8.68 -5.70
C ALA A 70 -12.92 -7.71 -5.23
N ILE A 71 -13.26 -6.91 -4.23
CA ILE A 71 -12.31 -5.99 -3.58
C ILE A 71 -12.12 -6.43 -2.15
N GLU A 72 -10.85 -6.55 -1.75
CA GLU A 72 -10.46 -6.73 -0.37
C GLU A 72 -9.90 -5.40 0.15
N ASP A 73 -10.53 -4.87 1.20
CA ASP A 73 -10.15 -3.61 1.82
C ASP A 73 -9.66 -3.89 3.24
N GLU A 74 -8.36 -3.79 3.43
CA GLU A 74 -7.69 -3.94 4.73
C GLU A 74 -7.10 -2.60 5.19
N THR A 75 -7.75 -1.49 4.89
CA THR A 75 -7.30 -0.16 5.28
C THR A 75 -7.54 0.16 6.74
N ALA A 76 -8.47 -0.53 7.38
CA ALA A 76 -8.83 -0.33 8.78
C ALA A 76 -8.24 -1.37 9.73
N THR A 77 -7.46 -2.32 9.24
CA THR A 77 -6.90 -3.41 10.06
C THR A 77 -5.79 -2.88 10.97
N ALA A 78 -5.97 -3.01 12.27
CA ALA A 78 -4.98 -2.59 13.26
C ALA A 78 -3.71 -3.45 13.16
N GLY A 79 -2.54 -2.81 13.24
CA GLY A 79 -1.25 -3.49 13.23
C GLY A 79 -0.69 -3.86 11.85
N ALA A 80 -1.49 -3.79 10.80
CA ALA A 80 -1.05 -4.04 9.43
C ALA A 80 -0.99 -2.75 8.61
N TYR A 81 -0.17 -2.73 7.57
CA TYR A 81 -0.17 -1.61 6.63
C TYR A 81 -1.46 -1.62 5.81
N PRO A 82 -2.08 -0.45 5.58
CA PRO A 82 -3.29 -0.38 4.76
C PRO A 82 -3.08 -0.99 3.37
N THR A 83 -4.02 -1.81 2.95
CA THR A 83 -3.97 -2.53 1.67
C THR A 83 -5.35 -2.56 1.05
N VAL A 84 -5.42 -2.34 -0.26
CA VAL A 84 -6.63 -2.56 -1.05
C VAL A 84 -6.25 -3.42 -2.25
N ALA A 85 -7.00 -4.48 -2.48
CA ALA A 85 -6.73 -5.40 -3.58
C ALA A 85 -7.98 -5.64 -4.43
N LEU A 86 -7.77 -5.76 -5.73
CA LEU A 86 -8.78 -6.21 -6.68
C LEU A 86 -8.45 -7.64 -7.07
N THR A 87 -9.37 -8.55 -6.83
CA THR A 87 -9.29 -9.94 -7.30
C THR A 87 -10.16 -10.07 -8.53
N PHE A 88 -9.60 -10.61 -9.59
CA PHE A 88 -10.26 -10.75 -10.88
C PHE A 88 -10.15 -12.17 -11.41
N THR A 89 -11.29 -12.80 -11.63
CA THR A 89 -11.38 -14.14 -12.23
C THR A 89 -12.07 -14.00 -13.57
N PRO A 90 -11.36 -14.09 -14.69
CA PRO A 90 -11.96 -13.95 -16.00
C PRO A 90 -12.89 -15.12 -16.30
N ARG A 91 -13.98 -14.83 -16.98
CA ARG A 91 -14.89 -15.85 -17.48
C ARG A 91 -14.25 -16.52 -18.70
N THR A 92 -14.03 -17.81 -18.62
CA THR A 92 -13.51 -18.62 -19.71
C THR A 92 -14.54 -19.67 -20.15
N ARG A 93 -14.39 -20.21 -21.34
CA ARG A 93 -15.27 -21.26 -21.86
C ARG A 93 -15.29 -22.51 -20.97
N THR A 94 -14.16 -22.81 -20.35
CA THR A 94 -14.01 -24.02 -19.52
C THR A 94 -14.36 -23.77 -18.05
N GLY A 95 -14.49 -22.52 -17.63
CA GLY A 95 -14.72 -22.15 -16.23
C GLY A 95 -13.55 -22.45 -15.31
N THR A 96 -12.33 -22.68 -15.86
CA THR A 96 -11.16 -23.10 -15.09
C THR A 96 -10.19 -21.95 -14.77
N ALA A 97 -10.56 -20.72 -15.06
CA ALA A 97 -9.72 -19.56 -14.76
C ALA A 97 -9.49 -19.40 -13.25
N LEU A 98 -8.29 -19.04 -12.88
CA LEU A 98 -7.91 -18.75 -11.50
C LEU A 98 -8.02 -17.26 -11.21
N ALA A 99 -8.22 -16.92 -9.96
CA ALA A 99 -8.26 -15.53 -9.53
C ALA A 99 -6.87 -14.92 -9.56
N SER A 100 -6.72 -13.79 -10.28
CA SER A 100 -5.54 -12.94 -10.27
C SER A 100 -5.79 -11.75 -9.37
N THR A 101 -4.74 -11.19 -8.77
CA THR A 101 -4.87 -10.13 -7.78
C THR A 101 -3.98 -8.94 -8.11
N LEU A 102 -4.56 -7.74 -8.03
CA LEU A 102 -3.85 -6.48 -8.08
C LEU A 102 -3.91 -5.85 -6.69
N THR A 103 -2.77 -5.61 -6.07
CA THR A 103 -2.67 -5.12 -4.71
C THR A 103 -2.03 -3.75 -4.66
N PHE A 104 -2.70 -2.81 -3.97
CA PHE A 104 -2.17 -1.50 -3.62
C PHE A 104 -1.90 -1.51 -2.12
N LYS A 105 -0.63 -1.43 -1.75
CA LYS A 105 -0.19 -1.53 -0.37
C LYS A 105 0.58 -0.29 0.05
N CYS A 106 0.28 0.21 1.23
CA CYS A 106 1.06 1.29 1.83
C CYS A 106 2.43 0.79 2.29
N ASP A 107 3.48 1.43 1.77
CA ASP A 107 4.85 1.23 2.21
C ASP A 107 5.27 2.48 2.97
N PRO A 108 5.72 2.36 4.25
CA PRO A 108 6.04 3.53 5.06
C PRO A 108 7.21 4.36 4.52
N ARG A 109 8.04 3.80 3.66
CA ARG A 109 9.20 4.47 3.08
C ARG A 109 8.99 4.99 1.67
N ARG A 110 8.11 4.35 0.90
CA ARG A 110 8.00 4.59 -0.55
C ARG A 110 6.65 5.14 -0.99
N GLY A 111 5.62 5.05 -0.14
CA GLY A 111 4.27 5.46 -0.46
C GLY A 111 3.38 4.26 -0.80
N VAL A 112 2.69 4.31 -1.92
CA VAL A 112 1.81 3.21 -2.36
C VAL A 112 2.55 2.33 -3.35
N ALA A 113 2.77 1.08 -2.97
CA ALA A 113 3.36 0.07 -3.84
C ALA A 113 2.24 -0.73 -4.52
N VAL A 114 2.40 -1.00 -5.80
CA VAL A 114 1.47 -1.80 -6.59
C VAL A 114 2.14 -3.11 -6.96
N ALA A 115 1.48 -4.21 -6.64
CA ALA A 115 1.93 -5.53 -7.04
C ALA A 115 0.79 -6.28 -7.72
N ARG A 116 1.13 -7.18 -8.62
CA ARG A 116 0.17 -8.03 -9.27
C ARG A 116 0.60 -9.49 -9.17
N ASP A 117 -0.38 -10.35 -8.97
CA ASP A 117 -0.21 -11.79 -9.03
C ASP A 117 -1.15 -12.32 -10.13
N ILE A 118 -0.57 -12.66 -11.26
CA ILE A 118 -1.31 -13.13 -12.44
C ILE A 118 -1.24 -14.63 -12.51
N LYS A 119 -2.40 -15.28 -12.50
CA LYS A 119 -2.53 -16.72 -12.60
C LYS A 119 -3.15 -17.09 -13.93
N PRO A 120 -2.35 -17.66 -14.86
CA PRO A 120 -2.91 -18.16 -16.11
C PRO A 120 -3.82 -19.37 -15.86
N SER A 121 -4.80 -19.57 -16.72
CA SER A 121 -5.65 -20.75 -16.68
C SER A 121 -4.83 -22.01 -16.77
N PRO A 122 -5.11 -23.04 -15.94
CA PRO A 122 -4.43 -24.32 -16.08
C PRO A 122 -4.77 -24.95 -17.43
N THR A 123 -3.74 -25.24 -18.21
CA THR A 123 -3.85 -26.00 -19.45
C THR A 123 -3.40 -27.43 -19.19
N LYS A 124 -4.02 -28.36 -19.88
CA LYS A 124 -3.69 -29.80 -19.77
C LYS A 124 -2.18 -30.04 -19.97
N GLY A 125 -1.51 -30.53 -18.93
CA GLY A 125 -0.07 -30.81 -18.96
C GLY A 125 0.84 -29.67 -18.55
N ARG A 126 0.30 -28.51 -18.18
CA ARG A 126 1.07 -27.38 -17.64
C ARG A 126 0.84 -27.22 -16.14
N ALA A 127 1.91 -27.07 -15.39
CA ALA A 127 1.82 -26.63 -14.00
C ALA A 127 1.29 -25.21 -13.94
N VAL A 128 0.44 -24.91 -12.96
CA VAL A 128 -0.03 -23.57 -12.71
C VAL A 128 1.15 -22.75 -12.18
N THR A 129 1.59 -21.75 -12.94
CA THR A 129 2.63 -20.82 -12.51
C THR A 129 1.99 -19.49 -12.15
N SER A 130 2.23 -19.06 -10.91
CA SER A 130 1.84 -17.75 -10.44
C SER A 130 3.01 -16.79 -10.65
N SER A 131 2.75 -15.63 -11.22
CA SER A 131 3.76 -14.58 -11.42
C SER A 131 3.39 -13.38 -10.58
N THR A 132 4.20 -13.10 -9.55
CA THR A 132 4.03 -11.94 -8.69
C THR A 132 5.06 -10.88 -9.05
N ASP A 133 4.59 -9.73 -9.54
CA ASP A 133 5.43 -8.62 -9.95
C ASP A 133 5.05 -7.34 -9.22
N ARG A 134 6.06 -6.59 -8.81
CA ARG A 134 5.87 -5.21 -8.38
C ARG A 134 5.89 -4.31 -9.61
N ILE A 135 4.76 -3.67 -9.91
CA ILE A 135 4.58 -2.92 -11.15
C ILE A 135 4.64 -1.40 -10.99
N GLY A 136 4.85 -0.92 -9.78
CA GLY A 136 5.02 0.50 -9.56
C GLY A 136 5.01 0.89 -8.10
N THR A 137 5.46 2.11 -7.87
CA THR A 137 5.42 2.77 -6.57
C THR A 137 5.16 4.26 -6.80
N MET A 138 4.31 4.84 -5.97
CA MET A 138 3.97 6.25 -6.08
C MET A 138 3.90 6.86 -4.67
N LYS A 139 4.38 8.09 -4.53
CA LYS A 139 4.20 8.84 -3.29
C LYS A 139 2.71 9.00 -3.01
N VAL A 140 2.33 8.93 -1.74
CA VAL A 140 0.91 8.98 -1.30
C VAL A 140 0.18 10.17 -1.91
N GLU A 141 0.77 11.35 -1.84
CA GLU A 141 0.19 12.59 -2.34
C GLU A 141 0.12 12.66 -3.87
N ALA A 142 0.89 11.84 -4.56
CA ALA A 142 0.92 11.79 -6.02
C ALA A 142 0.01 10.68 -6.61
N VAL A 143 -0.57 9.84 -5.76
CA VAL A 143 -1.54 8.83 -6.21
C VAL A 143 -2.78 9.52 -6.75
N SER A 144 -3.01 9.34 -8.04
CA SER A 144 -4.12 9.94 -8.77
C SER A 144 -5.06 8.88 -9.34
N VAL A 145 -6.27 9.30 -9.69
CA VAL A 145 -7.24 8.43 -10.38
C VAL A 145 -6.63 7.86 -11.66
N GLU A 146 -5.96 8.69 -12.46
CA GLU A 146 -5.32 8.28 -13.71
C GLU A 146 -4.24 7.22 -13.51
N TRP A 147 -3.42 7.39 -12.49
CA TRP A 147 -2.37 6.42 -12.17
C TRP A 147 -2.97 5.05 -11.78
N VAL A 148 -4.00 5.06 -10.94
CA VAL A 148 -4.71 3.84 -10.53
C VAL A 148 -5.39 3.18 -11.72
N GLU A 149 -6.06 3.96 -12.57
CA GLU A 149 -6.71 3.46 -13.79
C GLU A 149 -5.69 2.80 -14.71
N THR A 150 -4.55 3.43 -14.94
CA THR A 150 -3.47 2.89 -15.79
C THR A 150 -2.96 1.56 -15.27
N LYS A 151 -2.70 1.47 -13.97
CA LYS A 151 -2.23 0.22 -13.34
C LYS A 151 -3.28 -0.87 -13.40
N THR A 152 -4.53 -0.53 -13.17
CA THR A 152 -5.65 -1.47 -13.20
C THR A 152 -5.91 -2.00 -14.62
N LEU A 153 -5.91 -1.13 -15.61
CA LEU A 153 -6.05 -1.53 -17.02
C LEU A 153 -4.92 -2.45 -17.47
N SER A 154 -3.68 -2.11 -17.10
CA SER A 154 -2.51 -2.95 -17.39
C SER A 154 -2.65 -4.34 -16.79
N PHE A 155 -3.13 -4.41 -15.56
CA PHE A 155 -3.39 -5.67 -14.86
C PHE A 155 -4.46 -6.50 -15.58
N ILE A 156 -5.60 -5.90 -15.88
CA ILE A 156 -6.73 -6.58 -16.55
C ILE A 156 -6.30 -7.09 -17.92
N GLU A 157 -5.60 -6.24 -18.69
CA GLU A 157 -5.06 -6.63 -19.99
C GLU A 157 -4.13 -7.84 -19.88
N ALA A 158 -3.23 -7.83 -18.90
CA ALA A 158 -2.30 -8.94 -18.69
C ALA A 158 -3.02 -10.23 -18.30
N VAL A 159 -4.06 -10.15 -17.45
CA VAL A 159 -4.87 -11.31 -17.08
C VAL A 159 -5.61 -11.89 -18.31
N LEU A 160 -6.22 -11.02 -19.10
CA LEU A 160 -6.96 -11.45 -20.29
C LEU A 160 -6.05 -12.08 -21.34
N LYS A 161 -4.81 -11.60 -21.46
CA LYS A 161 -3.84 -12.15 -22.43
C LYS A 161 -3.41 -13.58 -22.10
N VAL A 162 -3.34 -13.96 -20.82
CA VAL A 162 -2.90 -15.29 -20.39
C VAL A 162 -4.06 -16.27 -20.20
N ASN A 163 -5.26 -15.81 -20.37
CA ASN A 163 -6.48 -16.60 -20.28
C ASN A 163 -7.24 -16.58 -21.61
#